data_9feb611f466238084cc27859e98512b2
#
_entry.id   9feb611f466238084cc27859e98512b2
#
_cell.length_a   1.000
_cell.length_b   1.000
_cell.length_c   1.000
_cell.angle_alpha   90.00
_cell.angle_beta   90.00
_cell.angle_gamma   90.00
#
_symmetry.space_group_name_H-M   'P 1'
#
loop_
_entity.id
_entity.type
_entity.pdbx_description
1 polymer ?
#
loop_
_entity_poly.entity_id
_entity_poly.type
_entity_poly.pdbx_seq_one_letter_code
_entity_poly.pdbx_strand_id
1 'polypeptide(L)'
;MIKTILICLAVLFGSAASASAAELEEAVAAAGNGQHAIALRRLLPLAARGDARAQFDVGFMQAFGWGQPRNPVEALAWYRKAADQGLAVAQHYLGIAYVNGEGVPSNYGEAGRWFSRAAAQGFAQSQYMLGLMMLDGRGVQQDPVQGYAWLVMAGRNGVRSAGRDVQRVRLSKAQRAQAETVIASWKPKFESADAGVAGPRAEQLLGLDRHIGEVVDPTSWPASSIGVVTVAQYATGGWCTGTLVAPRVVLTAAHCVFSGIAQVSPGNVRFLAGMNRGTPAASSAAERLIVAPDFVPTQHDKWSLDRSPADWALIILKDALPSRPVAVKAVSREELAAATRAGTISEIGYGQERRYSPTGQRNCTAGMTKDARLLTVHCLANFGYSGSPILAEIGGEPAVVGIFSAFHEETRLMFAAPASQFEATVRREIAAQSASAR
;
A
#
# COMPACT_ATOMS: atom_id res chain seq x y z
N MET A 1 -21.85 37.32 -41.49
CA MET A 1 -22.56 36.16 -40.84
C MET A 1 -21.64 35.03 -40.42
N ILE A 2 -20.63 34.60 -41.19
CA ILE A 2 -19.76 33.46 -40.84
C ILE A 2 -18.84 33.70 -39.65
N LYS A 3 -18.30 34.91 -39.46
CA LYS A 3 -17.44 35.28 -38.33
C LYS A 3 -18.17 35.29 -36.95
N THR A 4 -19.47 35.62 -36.95
CA THR A 4 -20.24 35.68 -35.71
C THR A 4 -20.64 34.28 -35.21
N ILE A 5 -20.84 33.32 -36.12
CA ILE A 5 -21.16 31.93 -35.78
C ILE A 5 -19.93 31.22 -35.19
N LEU A 6 -18.71 31.50 -35.67
CA LEU A 6 -17.49 30.93 -35.11
C LEU A 6 -17.17 31.42 -33.68
N ILE A 7 -17.49 32.70 -33.36
CA ILE A 7 -17.29 33.25 -32.02
C ILE A 7 -18.31 32.68 -31.02
N CYS A 8 -19.57 32.49 -31.42
CA CYS A 8 -20.58 31.84 -30.55
C CYS A 8 -20.28 30.37 -30.30
N LEU A 9 -19.76 29.63 -31.26
CA LEU A 9 -19.32 28.24 -31.05
C LEU A 9 -18.14 28.16 -30.13
N ALA A 10 -17.13 29.03 -30.24
CA ALA A 10 -15.96 29.04 -29.36
C ALA A 10 -16.33 29.41 -27.91
N VAL A 11 -17.29 30.31 -27.69
CA VAL A 11 -17.78 30.67 -26.34
C VAL A 11 -18.60 29.54 -25.72
N LEU A 12 -19.40 28.81 -26.50
CA LEU A 12 -20.18 27.67 -26.01
C LEU A 12 -19.29 26.45 -25.66
N PHE A 13 -18.23 26.20 -26.43
CA PHE A 13 -17.28 25.14 -26.10
C PHE A 13 -16.38 25.50 -24.91
N GLY A 14 -16.00 26.77 -24.76
CA GLY A 14 -15.21 27.24 -23.60
C GLY A 14 -15.98 27.16 -22.29
N SER A 15 -17.29 27.44 -22.29
CA SER A 15 -18.13 27.37 -21.09
C SER A 15 -18.45 25.93 -20.67
N ALA A 16 -18.62 25.00 -21.62
CA ALA A 16 -18.88 23.60 -21.33
C ALA A 16 -17.64 22.88 -20.76
N ALA A 17 -16.45 23.20 -21.28
CA ALA A 17 -15.19 22.64 -20.75
C ALA A 17 -14.88 23.15 -19.35
N SER A 18 -15.17 24.42 -19.03
CA SER A 18 -14.97 24.96 -17.69
C SER A 18 -15.98 24.39 -16.67
N ALA A 19 -17.22 24.13 -17.07
CA ALA A 19 -18.23 23.51 -16.22
C ALA A 19 -17.85 22.04 -15.90
N SER A 20 -17.37 21.29 -16.88
CA SER A 20 -16.92 19.91 -16.71
C SER A 20 -15.72 19.80 -15.75
N ALA A 21 -14.78 20.76 -15.84
CA ALA A 21 -13.63 20.80 -14.91
C ALA A 21 -14.07 21.09 -13.46
N ALA A 22 -15.00 22.03 -13.26
CA ALA A 22 -15.54 22.31 -11.94
C ALA A 22 -16.31 21.13 -11.34
N GLU A 23 -17.14 20.43 -12.13
CA GLU A 23 -17.84 19.21 -11.71
C GLU A 23 -16.84 18.10 -11.30
N LEU A 24 -15.73 17.96 -12.03
CA LEU A 24 -14.68 17.00 -11.70
C LEU A 24 -13.98 17.36 -10.36
N GLU A 25 -13.62 18.63 -10.19
CA GLU A 25 -12.98 19.10 -8.94
C GLU A 25 -13.89 18.89 -7.72
N GLU A 26 -15.19 19.19 -7.85
CA GLU A 26 -16.16 18.92 -6.77
C GLU A 26 -16.29 17.43 -6.46
N ALA A 27 -16.26 16.56 -7.47
CA ALA A 27 -16.32 15.13 -7.28
C ALA A 27 -15.05 14.60 -6.57
N VAL A 28 -13.89 15.11 -6.96
CA VAL A 28 -12.60 14.79 -6.34
C VAL A 28 -12.56 15.28 -4.89
N ALA A 29 -13.05 16.50 -4.62
CA ALA A 29 -13.14 17.03 -3.27
C ALA A 29 -14.08 16.17 -2.38
N ALA A 30 -15.20 15.72 -2.91
CA ALA A 30 -16.11 14.80 -2.20
C ALA A 30 -15.42 13.47 -1.88
N ALA A 31 -14.62 12.91 -2.82
CA ALA A 31 -13.83 11.70 -2.56
C ALA A 31 -12.80 11.93 -1.45
N GLY A 32 -12.06 13.04 -1.49
CA GLY A 32 -11.08 13.42 -0.48
C GLY A 32 -11.68 13.62 0.93
N ASN A 33 -12.96 13.98 1.00
CA ASN A 33 -13.72 14.11 2.26
C ASN A 33 -14.38 12.80 2.71
N GLY A 34 -14.07 11.66 2.08
CA GLY A 34 -14.66 10.36 2.41
C GLY A 34 -16.10 10.17 1.93
N GLN A 35 -16.66 11.12 1.16
CA GLN A 35 -18.02 11.06 0.61
C GLN A 35 -18.06 10.25 -0.69
N HIS A 36 -17.54 9.02 -0.65
CA HIS A 36 -17.27 8.23 -1.86
C HIS A 36 -18.51 7.97 -2.72
N ALA A 37 -19.67 7.69 -2.12
CA ALA A 37 -20.91 7.47 -2.88
C ALA A 37 -21.37 8.75 -3.62
N ILE A 38 -21.11 9.93 -3.06
CA ILE A 38 -21.39 11.21 -3.70
C ILE A 38 -20.40 11.45 -4.84
N ALA A 39 -19.11 11.23 -4.57
CA ALA A 39 -18.05 11.35 -5.59
C ALA A 39 -18.34 10.47 -6.80
N LEU A 40 -18.64 9.18 -6.57
CA LEU A 40 -18.93 8.23 -7.64
C LEU A 40 -20.15 8.65 -8.49
N ARG A 41 -21.23 9.12 -7.85
CA ARG A 41 -22.42 9.62 -8.57
C ARG A 41 -22.10 10.83 -9.47
N ARG A 42 -21.16 11.67 -9.07
CA ARG A 42 -20.70 12.83 -9.85
C ARG A 42 -19.73 12.45 -10.96
N LEU A 43 -18.85 11.48 -10.69
CA LEU A 43 -17.85 11.03 -11.67
C LEU A 43 -18.43 10.19 -12.82
N LEU A 44 -19.43 9.34 -12.54
CA LEU A 44 -20.01 8.44 -13.54
C LEU A 44 -20.53 9.17 -14.80
N PRO A 45 -21.29 10.27 -14.72
CA PRO A 45 -21.72 11.02 -15.91
C PRO A 45 -20.54 11.62 -16.70
N LEU A 46 -19.48 12.09 -16.01
CA LEU A 46 -18.27 12.62 -16.64
C LEU A 46 -17.51 11.51 -17.38
N ALA A 47 -17.30 10.38 -16.72
CA ALA A 47 -16.67 9.20 -17.31
C ALA A 47 -17.43 8.65 -18.52
N ALA A 48 -18.78 8.67 -18.46
CA ALA A 48 -19.64 8.25 -19.58
C ALA A 48 -19.54 9.20 -20.78
N ARG A 49 -19.32 10.51 -20.55
CA ARG A 49 -19.06 11.49 -21.61
C ARG A 49 -17.64 11.38 -22.20
N GLY A 50 -16.80 10.51 -21.68
CA GLY A 50 -15.45 10.24 -22.21
C GLY A 50 -14.34 11.00 -21.50
N ASP A 51 -14.60 11.72 -20.40
CA ASP A 51 -13.55 12.38 -19.63
C ASP A 51 -12.55 11.33 -19.08
N ALA A 52 -11.31 11.40 -19.55
CA ALA A 52 -10.29 10.38 -19.24
C ALA A 52 -9.94 10.35 -17.75
N ARG A 53 -9.98 11.52 -17.10
CA ARG A 53 -9.71 11.65 -15.67
C ARG A 53 -10.83 11.02 -14.84
N ALA A 54 -12.09 11.37 -15.15
CA ALA A 54 -13.24 10.76 -14.50
C ALA A 54 -13.30 9.24 -14.71
N GLN A 55 -12.94 8.76 -15.91
CA GLN A 55 -12.83 7.33 -16.19
C GLN A 55 -11.79 6.65 -15.28
N PHE A 56 -10.63 7.26 -15.15
CA PHE A 56 -9.61 6.75 -14.23
C PHE A 56 -10.11 6.74 -12.78
N ASP A 57 -10.73 7.83 -12.32
CA ASP A 57 -11.22 7.98 -10.96
C ASP A 57 -12.34 6.97 -10.64
N VAL A 58 -13.28 6.75 -11.58
CA VAL A 58 -14.31 5.69 -11.47
C VAL A 58 -13.66 4.32 -11.38
N GLY A 59 -12.70 4.02 -12.27
CA GLY A 59 -11.95 2.77 -12.24
C GLY A 59 -11.22 2.56 -10.91
N PHE A 60 -10.60 3.62 -10.39
CA PHE A 60 -9.92 3.59 -9.11
C PHE A 60 -10.91 3.30 -7.97
N MET A 61 -12.03 4.02 -7.92
CA MET A 61 -13.07 3.80 -6.91
C MET A 61 -13.63 2.36 -6.97
N GLN A 62 -13.77 1.79 -8.17
CA GLN A 62 -14.21 0.39 -8.35
C GLN A 62 -13.13 -0.62 -7.93
N ALA A 63 -11.87 -0.35 -8.24
CA ALA A 63 -10.75 -1.21 -7.85
C ALA A 63 -10.62 -1.34 -6.33
N PHE A 64 -10.95 -0.27 -5.59
CA PHE A 64 -10.83 -0.20 -4.14
C PHE A 64 -12.16 -0.30 -3.39
N GLY A 65 -13.29 -0.44 -4.08
CA GLY A 65 -14.61 -0.54 -3.45
C GLY A 65 -15.09 0.78 -2.83
N TRP A 66 -14.75 1.94 -3.41
CA TRP A 66 -15.11 3.25 -2.90
C TRP A 66 -16.50 3.70 -3.38
N GLY A 67 -17.46 3.74 -2.44
CA GLY A 67 -18.84 4.12 -2.72
C GLY A 67 -19.68 3.04 -3.38
N GLN A 68 -19.11 1.86 -3.66
CA GLN A 68 -19.74 0.66 -4.20
C GLN A 68 -18.89 -0.57 -3.89
N PRO A 69 -19.40 -1.81 -4.01
CA PRO A 69 -18.60 -3.02 -3.88
C PRO A 69 -17.42 -3.05 -4.85
N ARG A 70 -16.30 -3.63 -4.39
CA ARG A 70 -15.09 -3.78 -5.22
C ARG A 70 -15.39 -4.59 -6.47
N ASN A 71 -14.99 -4.06 -7.63
CA ASN A 71 -15.10 -4.74 -8.92
C ASN A 71 -13.85 -4.52 -9.78
N PRO A 72 -12.79 -5.35 -9.63
CA PRO A 72 -11.55 -5.17 -10.36
C PRO A 72 -11.68 -5.38 -11.87
N VAL A 73 -12.66 -6.15 -12.32
CA VAL A 73 -12.93 -6.36 -13.77
C VAL A 73 -13.45 -5.07 -14.43
N GLU A 74 -14.42 -4.43 -13.82
CA GLU A 74 -14.92 -3.15 -14.31
C GLU A 74 -13.88 -2.04 -14.15
N ALA A 75 -13.14 -2.02 -13.03
CA ALA A 75 -12.04 -1.09 -12.83
C ALA A 75 -11.01 -1.15 -13.97
N LEU A 76 -10.61 -2.37 -14.36
CA LEU A 76 -9.71 -2.58 -15.48
C LEU A 76 -10.28 -2.01 -16.80
N ALA A 77 -11.58 -2.17 -17.05
CA ALA A 77 -12.23 -1.63 -18.25
C ALA A 77 -12.20 -0.10 -18.28
N TRP A 78 -12.41 0.55 -17.14
CA TRP A 78 -12.30 2.00 -17.00
C TRP A 78 -10.86 2.50 -17.12
N TYR A 79 -9.89 1.83 -16.46
CA TYR A 79 -8.47 2.14 -16.63
C TYR A 79 -8.06 2.05 -18.11
N ARG A 80 -8.52 1.03 -18.83
CA ARG A 80 -8.22 0.86 -20.25
C ARG A 80 -8.75 2.04 -21.08
N LYS A 81 -10.01 2.45 -20.87
CA LYS A 81 -10.59 3.61 -21.57
C LYS A 81 -9.77 4.88 -21.36
N ALA A 82 -9.37 5.16 -20.13
CA ALA A 82 -8.54 6.32 -19.80
C ALA A 82 -7.09 6.20 -20.34
N ALA A 83 -6.51 4.99 -20.26
CA ALA A 83 -5.15 4.70 -20.74
C ALA A 83 -5.04 4.79 -22.27
N ASP A 84 -6.07 4.37 -22.99
CA ASP A 84 -6.14 4.47 -24.46
C ASP A 84 -6.22 5.92 -24.93
N GLN A 85 -6.81 6.83 -24.11
CA GLN A 85 -6.79 8.27 -24.32
C GLN A 85 -5.44 8.93 -23.98
N GLY A 86 -4.45 8.16 -23.53
CA GLY A 86 -3.10 8.64 -23.24
C GLY A 86 -2.88 9.08 -21.79
N LEU A 87 -3.84 8.92 -20.88
CA LEU A 87 -3.67 9.32 -19.49
C LEU A 87 -2.61 8.46 -18.78
N ALA A 88 -1.44 9.04 -18.48
CA ALA A 88 -0.27 8.31 -17.98
C ALA A 88 -0.53 7.57 -16.64
N VAL A 89 -1.30 8.17 -15.73
CA VAL A 89 -1.68 7.52 -14.47
C VAL A 89 -2.54 6.28 -14.72
N ALA A 90 -3.47 6.33 -15.66
CA ALA A 90 -4.30 5.17 -16.02
C ALA A 90 -3.47 4.07 -16.68
N GLN A 91 -2.50 4.42 -17.53
CA GLN A 91 -1.54 3.49 -18.12
C GLN A 91 -0.72 2.79 -17.02
N HIS A 92 -0.28 3.54 -16.00
CA HIS A 92 0.43 2.96 -14.86
C HIS A 92 -0.44 1.95 -14.10
N TYR A 93 -1.67 2.32 -13.71
CA TYR A 93 -2.55 1.43 -12.95
C TYR A 93 -3.00 0.21 -13.78
N LEU A 94 -3.16 0.36 -15.09
CA LEU A 94 -3.41 -0.75 -15.99
C LEU A 94 -2.19 -1.71 -16.02
N GLY A 95 -0.98 -1.17 -16.04
CA GLY A 95 0.25 -1.95 -15.89
C GLY A 95 0.32 -2.71 -14.56
N ILE A 96 -0.02 -2.07 -13.45
CA ILE A 96 -0.12 -2.71 -12.12
C ILE A 96 -1.15 -3.84 -12.12
N ALA A 97 -2.34 -3.61 -12.69
CA ALA A 97 -3.38 -4.64 -12.78
C ALA A 97 -2.90 -5.89 -13.53
N TYR A 98 -2.13 -5.72 -14.62
CA TYR A 98 -1.50 -6.85 -15.31
C TYR A 98 -0.37 -7.52 -14.52
N VAL A 99 0.42 -6.80 -13.74
CA VAL A 99 1.42 -7.40 -12.84
C VAL A 99 0.76 -8.28 -11.80
N ASN A 100 -0.30 -7.75 -11.16
CA ASN A 100 -0.96 -8.40 -10.03
C ASN A 100 -1.99 -9.45 -10.43
N GLY A 101 -2.47 -9.44 -11.67
CA GLY A 101 -3.60 -10.27 -12.11
C GLY A 101 -4.95 -9.77 -11.58
N GLU A 102 -5.10 -8.45 -11.39
CA GLU A 102 -6.33 -7.84 -10.87
C GLU A 102 -7.35 -7.58 -12.00
N GLY A 103 -8.45 -8.32 -11.97
CA GLY A 103 -9.47 -8.27 -13.02
C GLY A 103 -9.06 -8.89 -14.37
N VAL A 104 -7.84 -9.41 -14.48
CA VAL A 104 -7.27 -10.03 -15.67
C VAL A 104 -6.15 -11.00 -15.24
N PRO A 105 -5.86 -12.08 -15.96
CA PRO A 105 -4.69 -12.92 -15.69
C PRO A 105 -3.38 -12.11 -15.74
N SER A 106 -2.46 -12.41 -14.81
CA SER A 106 -1.17 -11.74 -14.76
C SER A 106 -0.41 -11.89 -16.09
N ASN A 107 0.07 -10.75 -16.61
CA ASN A 107 0.82 -10.70 -17.87
C ASN A 107 1.86 -9.58 -17.84
N TYR A 108 3.12 -9.95 -17.57
CA TYR A 108 4.22 -9.01 -17.49
C TYR A 108 4.55 -8.34 -18.83
N GLY A 109 4.27 -8.98 -19.97
CA GLY A 109 4.45 -8.38 -21.29
C GLY A 109 3.49 -7.20 -21.51
N GLU A 110 2.21 -7.38 -21.21
CA GLU A 110 1.24 -6.29 -21.24
C GLU A 110 1.58 -5.20 -20.22
N ALA A 111 1.95 -5.57 -19.00
CA ALA A 111 2.39 -4.60 -17.98
C ALA A 111 3.56 -3.75 -18.49
N GLY A 112 4.57 -4.37 -19.09
CA GLY A 112 5.73 -3.69 -19.67
C GLY A 112 5.34 -2.69 -20.77
N ARG A 113 4.37 -3.03 -21.64
CA ARG A 113 3.86 -2.12 -22.67
C ARG A 113 3.22 -0.88 -22.06
N TRP A 114 2.35 -1.05 -21.06
CA TRP A 114 1.66 0.06 -20.40
C TRP A 114 2.61 0.92 -19.59
N PHE A 115 3.52 0.32 -18.82
CA PHE A 115 4.55 1.07 -18.12
C PHE A 115 5.46 1.84 -19.08
N SER A 116 5.79 1.28 -20.24
CA SER A 116 6.61 1.99 -21.25
C SER A 116 5.92 3.24 -21.76
N ARG A 117 4.62 3.19 -22.03
CA ARG A 117 3.83 4.35 -22.47
C ARG A 117 3.81 5.44 -21.38
N ALA A 118 3.49 5.08 -20.14
CA ALA A 118 3.47 6.02 -19.03
C ALA A 118 4.87 6.57 -18.69
N ALA A 119 5.91 5.74 -18.71
CA ALA A 119 7.29 6.13 -18.48
C ALA A 119 7.79 7.12 -19.53
N ALA A 120 7.43 6.92 -20.80
CA ALA A 120 7.75 7.83 -21.89
C ALA A 120 7.13 9.23 -21.69
N GLN A 121 5.99 9.33 -21.01
CA GLN A 121 5.35 10.58 -20.64
C GLN A 121 5.97 11.23 -19.40
N GLY A 122 6.89 10.55 -18.71
CA GLY A 122 7.54 11.06 -17.50
C GLY A 122 6.91 10.60 -16.19
N PHE A 123 5.96 9.67 -16.23
CA PHE A 123 5.34 9.16 -15.01
C PHE A 123 6.37 8.37 -14.19
N ALA A 124 6.79 8.95 -13.07
CA ALA A 124 7.95 8.53 -12.30
C ALA A 124 7.86 7.08 -11.80
N GLN A 125 6.69 6.66 -11.33
CA GLN A 125 6.46 5.30 -10.84
C GLN A 125 6.55 4.27 -11.98
N SER A 126 6.08 4.62 -13.19
CA SER A 126 6.23 3.76 -14.36
C SER A 126 7.66 3.70 -14.85
N GLN A 127 8.41 4.81 -14.80
CA GLN A 127 9.85 4.81 -15.07
C GLN A 127 10.59 3.86 -14.12
N TYR A 128 10.22 3.88 -12.85
CA TYR A 128 10.76 2.97 -11.84
C TYR A 128 10.45 1.50 -12.13
N MET A 129 9.15 1.19 -12.37
CA MET A 129 8.73 -0.18 -12.67
C MET A 129 9.37 -0.72 -13.95
N LEU A 130 9.40 0.09 -15.00
CA LEU A 130 10.05 -0.27 -16.27
C LEU A 130 11.55 -0.50 -16.09
N GLY A 131 12.21 0.36 -15.31
CA GLY A 131 13.62 0.21 -14.99
C GLY A 131 13.93 -1.13 -14.32
N LEU A 132 13.16 -1.53 -13.32
CA LEU A 132 13.31 -2.85 -12.67
C LEU A 132 13.01 -4.00 -13.63
N MET A 133 11.95 -3.90 -14.43
CA MET A 133 11.58 -4.93 -15.41
C MET A 133 12.69 -5.13 -16.46
N MET A 134 13.34 -4.06 -16.91
CA MET A 134 14.46 -4.14 -17.87
C MET A 134 15.74 -4.70 -17.24
N LEU A 135 15.99 -4.45 -15.96
CA LEU A 135 17.13 -5.08 -15.27
C LEU A 135 16.96 -6.59 -15.16
N ASP A 136 15.72 -7.04 -14.88
CA ASP A 136 15.40 -8.45 -14.63
C ASP A 136 15.02 -9.21 -15.92
N GLY A 137 14.75 -8.53 -17.03
CA GLY A 137 14.21 -9.14 -18.26
C GLY A 137 12.76 -9.64 -18.09
N ARG A 138 12.01 -9.08 -17.14
CA ARG A 138 10.68 -9.56 -16.78
C ARG A 138 9.60 -8.92 -17.66
N GLY A 139 9.08 -9.64 -18.64
CA GLY A 139 8.04 -9.18 -19.57
C GLY A 139 8.49 -8.14 -20.60
N VAL A 140 9.74 -7.71 -20.53
CA VAL A 140 10.42 -6.84 -21.50
C VAL A 140 11.81 -7.39 -21.78
N GLN A 141 12.42 -6.98 -22.90
CA GLN A 141 13.80 -7.34 -23.18
C GLN A 141 14.72 -6.84 -22.07
N GLN A 142 15.61 -7.72 -21.60
CA GLN A 142 16.62 -7.32 -20.62
C GLN A 142 17.58 -6.30 -21.23
N ASP A 143 17.67 -5.14 -20.58
CA ASP A 143 18.60 -4.07 -20.96
C ASP A 143 19.04 -3.30 -19.70
N PRO A 144 20.18 -3.69 -19.11
CA PRO A 144 20.68 -3.04 -17.89
C PRO A 144 21.02 -1.55 -18.07
N VAL A 145 21.37 -1.12 -19.29
CA VAL A 145 21.69 0.29 -19.59
C VAL A 145 20.44 1.13 -19.55
N GLN A 146 19.39 0.72 -20.27
CA GLN A 146 18.10 1.38 -20.26
C GLN A 146 17.44 1.27 -18.87
N GLY A 147 17.50 0.11 -18.23
CA GLY A 147 16.98 -0.10 -16.89
C GLY A 147 17.58 0.88 -15.87
N TYR A 148 18.92 1.03 -15.90
CA TYR A 148 19.61 2.03 -15.09
C TYR A 148 19.16 3.45 -15.42
N ALA A 149 19.06 3.81 -16.70
CA ALA A 149 18.64 5.14 -17.13
C ALA A 149 17.23 5.46 -16.60
N TRP A 150 16.27 4.53 -16.73
CA TRP A 150 14.92 4.70 -16.19
C TRP A 150 14.89 4.87 -14.68
N LEU A 151 15.70 4.09 -13.93
CA LEU A 151 15.79 4.27 -12.48
C LEU A 151 16.34 5.63 -12.09
N VAL A 152 17.38 6.14 -12.78
CA VAL A 152 17.92 7.49 -12.53
C VAL A 152 16.86 8.56 -12.78
N MET A 153 16.12 8.45 -13.89
CA MET A 153 15.04 9.41 -14.22
C MET A 153 13.91 9.35 -13.19
N ALA A 154 13.48 8.16 -12.77
CA ALA A 154 12.49 7.98 -11.71
C ALA A 154 12.96 8.64 -10.40
N GLY A 155 14.22 8.49 -10.03
CA GLY A 155 14.79 9.11 -8.84
C GLY A 155 14.80 10.64 -8.93
N ARG A 156 15.15 11.21 -10.09
CA ARG A 156 15.07 12.67 -10.34
C ARG A 156 13.63 13.19 -10.27
N ASN A 157 12.66 12.37 -10.64
CA ASN A 157 11.23 12.68 -10.61
C ASN A 157 10.56 12.30 -9.27
N GLY A 158 11.33 12.09 -8.20
CA GLY A 158 10.82 11.97 -6.83
C GLY A 158 10.65 10.55 -6.31
N VAL A 159 10.92 9.49 -7.09
CA VAL A 159 10.88 8.11 -6.58
C VAL A 159 12.12 7.82 -5.74
N ARG A 160 12.04 8.07 -4.43
CA ARG A 160 13.15 7.92 -3.46
C ARG A 160 13.83 6.55 -3.51
N SER A 161 13.03 5.51 -3.73
CA SER A 161 13.53 4.13 -3.84
C SER A 161 14.49 3.93 -5.00
N ALA A 162 14.29 4.62 -6.11
CA ALA A 162 15.11 4.48 -7.32
C ALA A 162 16.58 4.84 -7.08
N GLY A 163 16.87 5.83 -6.22
CA GLY A 163 18.25 6.23 -5.90
C GLY A 163 19.07 5.10 -5.25
N ARG A 164 18.45 4.28 -4.41
CA ARG A 164 19.11 3.12 -3.79
C ARG A 164 19.34 1.99 -4.78
N ASP A 165 18.40 1.77 -5.71
CA ASP A 165 18.54 0.70 -6.70
C ASP A 165 19.59 1.01 -7.75
N VAL A 166 19.67 2.28 -8.16
CA VAL A 166 20.72 2.78 -9.03
C VAL A 166 22.11 2.41 -8.49
N GLN A 167 22.35 2.50 -7.19
CA GLN A 167 23.63 2.15 -6.56
C GLN A 167 23.97 0.66 -6.64
N ARG A 168 22.96 -0.20 -6.79
CA ARG A 168 23.10 -1.67 -6.87
C ARG A 168 23.34 -2.15 -8.28
N VAL A 169 23.00 -1.37 -9.30
CA VAL A 169 23.20 -1.75 -10.70
C VAL A 169 24.68 -1.75 -11.04
N ARG A 170 25.19 -2.88 -11.46
CA ARG A 170 26.58 -3.05 -11.89
C ARG A 170 26.68 -2.84 -13.40
N LEU A 171 27.20 -1.69 -13.79
CA LEU A 171 27.49 -1.33 -15.17
C LEU A 171 28.99 -1.09 -15.34
N SER A 172 29.54 -1.49 -16.49
CA SER A 172 30.88 -1.06 -16.91
C SER A 172 30.92 0.45 -17.14
N LYS A 173 32.13 1.02 -17.19
CA LYS A 173 32.31 2.46 -17.47
C LYS A 173 31.67 2.87 -18.80
N ALA A 174 31.78 2.04 -19.84
CA ALA A 174 31.18 2.28 -21.15
C ALA A 174 29.64 2.23 -21.09
N GLN A 175 29.06 1.24 -20.42
CA GLN A 175 27.61 1.12 -20.24
C GLN A 175 27.03 2.29 -19.43
N ARG A 176 27.76 2.75 -18.41
CA ARG A 176 27.33 3.92 -17.63
C ARG A 176 27.34 5.19 -18.47
N ALA A 177 28.37 5.43 -19.29
CA ALA A 177 28.42 6.55 -20.21
C ALA A 177 27.28 6.50 -21.24
N GLN A 178 26.95 5.29 -21.75
CA GLN A 178 25.81 5.10 -22.64
C GLN A 178 24.48 5.45 -21.93
N ALA A 179 24.27 5.00 -20.69
CA ALA A 179 23.07 5.32 -19.91
C ALA A 179 22.96 6.83 -19.65
N GLU A 180 24.06 7.53 -19.36
CA GLU A 180 24.09 8.99 -19.19
C GLU A 180 23.68 9.71 -20.49
N THR A 181 24.09 9.21 -21.64
CA THR A 181 23.67 9.74 -22.95
C THR A 181 22.14 9.59 -23.15
N VAL A 182 21.59 8.43 -22.80
CA VAL A 182 20.15 8.17 -22.84
C VAL A 182 19.41 9.14 -21.93
N ILE A 183 19.88 9.31 -20.69
CA ILE A 183 19.27 10.23 -19.71
C ILE A 183 19.32 11.69 -20.20
N ALA A 184 20.45 12.12 -20.75
CA ALA A 184 20.64 13.50 -21.21
C ALA A 184 19.79 13.83 -22.45
N SER A 185 19.56 12.87 -23.33
CA SER A 185 18.77 13.05 -24.55
C SER A 185 17.27 12.85 -24.33
N TRP A 186 16.87 12.25 -23.21
CA TRP A 186 15.47 11.91 -22.95
C TRP A 186 14.60 13.15 -22.77
N LYS A 187 13.42 13.14 -23.41
CA LYS A 187 12.36 14.16 -23.24
C LYS A 187 11.02 13.47 -23.13
N PRO A 188 10.11 13.96 -22.27
CA PRO A 188 8.77 13.38 -22.17
C PRO A 188 8.02 13.49 -23.50
N LYS A 189 7.29 12.41 -23.84
CA LYS A 189 6.42 12.32 -25.01
C LYS A 189 4.98 12.16 -24.55
N PHE A 190 4.27 13.27 -24.43
CA PHE A 190 2.87 13.26 -24.00
C PHE A 190 1.96 12.72 -25.11
N GLU A 191 1.03 11.85 -24.74
CA GLU A 191 0.04 11.23 -25.64
C GLU A 191 -1.26 12.03 -25.71
N SER A 192 -1.54 12.89 -24.72
CA SER A 192 -2.72 13.76 -24.71
C SER A 192 -2.36 15.15 -24.17
N ALA A 193 -3.22 16.14 -24.43
CA ALA A 193 -3.07 17.50 -23.91
C ALA A 193 -3.13 17.51 -22.35
N ASP A 194 -3.88 16.59 -21.76
CA ASP A 194 -4.04 16.48 -20.30
C ASP A 194 -2.91 15.68 -19.64
N ALA A 195 -2.07 15.00 -20.44
CA ALA A 195 -0.96 14.21 -19.91
C ALA A 195 0.09 15.04 -19.18
N GLY A 196 0.27 16.31 -19.56
CA GLY A 196 1.17 17.25 -18.89
C GLY A 196 0.70 17.71 -17.51
N VAL A 197 -0.60 17.54 -17.21
CA VAL A 197 -1.20 17.86 -15.91
C VAL A 197 -1.10 16.65 -14.96
N ALA A 198 -0.85 15.46 -15.51
CA ALA A 198 -0.81 14.17 -14.80
C ALA A 198 0.56 13.83 -14.19
N GLY A 199 1.39 14.81 -13.90
CA GLY A 199 2.57 14.67 -13.03
C GLY A 199 2.18 14.46 -11.56
N PRO A 200 3.12 14.58 -10.61
CA PRO A 200 2.89 14.40 -9.16
C PRO A 200 1.66 15.12 -8.61
N ARG A 201 1.18 16.14 -9.31
CA ARG A 201 -0.05 16.89 -8.97
C ARG A 201 -1.34 16.09 -9.14
N ALA A 202 -1.42 15.13 -10.06
CA ALA A 202 -2.65 14.34 -10.24
C ALA A 202 -2.84 13.34 -9.11
N GLU A 203 -1.76 12.71 -8.66
CA GLU A 203 -1.77 11.86 -7.46
C GLU A 203 -2.08 12.67 -6.21
N GLN A 204 -1.54 13.89 -6.09
CA GLN A 204 -1.81 14.82 -4.99
C GLN A 204 -3.25 15.35 -4.98
N LEU A 205 -3.83 15.68 -6.15
CA LEU A 205 -5.20 16.21 -6.26
C LEU A 205 -6.26 15.15 -5.94
N LEU A 206 -6.01 13.89 -6.27
CA LEU A 206 -6.89 12.78 -5.90
C LEU A 206 -6.64 12.29 -4.47
N GLY A 207 -5.60 12.80 -3.80
CA GLY A 207 -5.12 12.23 -2.55
C GLY A 207 -4.63 10.78 -2.74
N LEU A 208 -4.29 10.36 -3.96
CA LEU A 208 -3.84 9.01 -4.28
C LEU A 208 -2.50 8.71 -3.63
N ASP A 209 -1.66 9.71 -3.42
CA ASP A 209 -0.46 9.64 -2.59
C ASP A 209 -0.78 9.34 -1.12
N ARG A 210 -1.99 9.71 -0.66
CA ARG A 210 -2.51 9.35 0.67
C ARG A 210 -3.14 7.95 0.71
N HIS A 211 -3.48 7.38 -0.45
CA HIS A 211 -4.23 6.11 -0.56
C HIS A 211 -3.35 4.87 -0.73
N ILE A 212 -2.16 5.05 -1.27
CA ILE A 212 -1.09 4.04 -1.22
C ILE A 212 -0.14 4.54 -0.15
N GLY A 213 -0.18 3.99 1.06
CA GLY A 213 0.65 4.45 2.16
C GLY A 213 2.08 4.82 1.72
N GLU A 214 2.67 5.85 2.28
CA GLU A 214 4.03 6.25 1.95
C GLU A 214 4.97 5.06 2.11
N VAL A 215 5.88 4.84 1.15
CA VAL A 215 6.95 3.86 1.35
C VAL A 215 7.79 4.32 2.54
N VAL A 216 7.69 3.56 3.61
CA VAL A 216 8.46 3.82 4.82
C VAL A 216 9.87 3.25 4.62
N ASP A 217 10.88 3.97 5.09
CA ASP A 217 12.24 3.45 5.09
C ASP A 217 12.34 2.26 6.08
N PRO A 218 12.54 1.03 5.56
CA PRO A 218 12.59 -0.16 6.41
C PRO A 218 13.82 -0.20 7.33
N THR A 219 14.78 0.71 7.14
CA THR A 219 15.97 0.81 8.00
C THR A 219 15.78 1.76 9.18
N SER A 220 14.76 2.62 9.11
CA SER A 220 14.41 3.56 10.18
C SER A 220 13.50 2.91 11.22
N TRP A 221 13.70 3.23 12.49
CA TRP A 221 12.77 2.81 13.55
C TRP A 221 11.50 3.69 13.54
N PRO A 222 10.27 3.15 13.75
CA PRO A 222 9.94 1.77 14.13
C PRO A 222 9.85 0.78 12.95
N ALA A 223 9.93 1.20 11.69
CA ALA A 223 9.76 0.34 10.52
C ALA A 223 10.81 -0.79 10.44
N SER A 224 12.03 -0.59 10.96
CA SER A 224 13.06 -1.64 11.05
C SER A 224 12.69 -2.82 11.94
N SER A 225 11.71 -2.63 12.81
CA SER A 225 11.18 -3.65 13.73
C SER A 225 9.86 -4.25 13.25
N ILE A 226 9.33 -3.76 12.13
CA ILE A 226 8.16 -4.30 11.46
C ILE A 226 8.64 -5.13 10.29
N GLY A 227 8.02 -6.28 10.07
CA GLY A 227 8.49 -7.24 9.08
C GLY A 227 7.40 -8.15 8.55
N VAL A 228 7.80 -9.04 7.68
CA VAL A 228 6.93 -10.04 7.05
C VAL A 228 6.94 -11.32 7.86
N VAL A 229 5.76 -11.83 8.16
CA VAL A 229 5.54 -13.19 8.68
C VAL A 229 5.24 -14.09 7.49
N THR A 230 6.10 -15.08 7.26
CA THR A 230 5.93 -16.09 6.20
C THR A 230 5.63 -17.45 6.79
N VAL A 231 4.77 -18.22 6.10
CA VAL A 231 4.43 -19.58 6.47
C VAL A 231 4.69 -20.51 5.28
N ALA A 232 5.57 -21.49 5.45
CA ALA A 232 6.04 -22.36 4.36
C ALA A 232 4.94 -23.23 3.70
N GLN A 233 3.79 -23.40 4.35
CA GLN A 233 2.66 -24.22 3.84
C GLN A 233 1.64 -23.45 2.99
N TYR A 234 1.78 -22.14 2.83
CA TYR A 234 0.90 -21.38 1.95
C TYR A 234 1.32 -21.55 0.49
N ALA A 235 0.71 -22.50 -0.21
CA ALA A 235 0.91 -22.73 -1.64
C ALA A 235 0.57 -21.51 -2.51
N THR A 236 -0.18 -20.55 -1.97
CA THR A 236 -0.64 -19.31 -2.61
C THR A 236 0.17 -18.08 -2.22
N GLY A 237 1.25 -18.23 -1.41
CA GLY A 237 2.15 -17.13 -1.07
C GLY A 237 1.52 -16.02 -0.21
N GLY A 238 0.54 -16.35 0.63
CA GLY A 238 0.01 -15.43 1.63
C GLY A 238 1.09 -15.09 2.68
N TRP A 239 1.17 -13.84 3.06
CA TRP A 239 1.99 -13.37 4.17
C TRP A 239 1.22 -12.35 4.98
N CYS A 240 1.72 -12.14 6.18
CA CYS A 240 1.20 -11.17 7.11
C CYS A 240 2.31 -10.20 7.53
N THR A 241 1.93 -9.15 8.19
CA THR A 241 2.85 -8.26 8.90
C THR A 241 3.03 -8.74 10.34
N GLY A 242 4.21 -8.52 10.89
CA GLY A 242 4.51 -8.73 12.31
C GLY A 242 5.36 -7.59 12.85
N THR A 243 5.34 -7.40 14.16
CA THR A 243 6.07 -6.35 14.85
C THR A 243 6.93 -6.94 15.94
N LEU A 244 8.24 -6.67 15.93
CA LEU A 244 9.16 -7.05 16.98
C LEU A 244 8.89 -6.21 18.23
N VAL A 245 8.38 -6.83 19.29
CA VAL A 245 8.03 -6.20 20.57
C VAL A 245 9.01 -6.53 21.70
N ALA A 246 9.87 -7.52 21.46
CA ALA A 246 11.08 -7.81 22.26
C ALA A 246 12.09 -8.51 21.33
N PRO A 247 13.38 -8.66 21.70
CA PRO A 247 14.40 -9.23 20.79
C PRO A 247 14.05 -10.57 20.17
N ARG A 248 13.22 -11.38 20.83
CA ARG A 248 12.74 -12.68 20.36
C ARG A 248 11.21 -12.79 20.32
N VAL A 249 10.46 -11.71 20.47
CA VAL A 249 8.99 -11.73 20.47
C VAL A 249 8.44 -10.88 19.36
N VAL A 250 7.70 -11.51 18.47
CA VAL A 250 6.98 -10.83 17.37
C VAL A 250 5.49 -10.94 17.63
N LEU A 251 4.78 -9.83 17.52
CA LEU A 251 3.34 -9.72 17.60
C LEU A 251 2.76 -9.68 16.19
N THR A 252 1.71 -10.45 15.94
CA THR A 252 0.98 -10.53 14.65
C THR A 252 -0.49 -10.90 14.90
N ALA A 253 -1.31 -10.99 13.85
CA ALA A 253 -2.66 -11.52 13.95
C ALA A 253 -2.66 -13.06 14.09
N ALA A 254 -3.62 -13.62 14.83
CA ALA A 254 -3.69 -15.06 15.07
C ALA A 254 -3.94 -15.86 13.79
N HIS A 255 -4.82 -15.37 12.89
CA HIS A 255 -5.09 -16.05 11.63
C HIS A 255 -3.83 -16.21 10.76
N CYS A 256 -2.80 -15.39 10.96
CA CYS A 256 -1.53 -15.45 10.24
C CYS A 256 -0.69 -16.69 10.56
N VAL A 257 -0.98 -17.38 11.64
CA VAL A 257 -0.29 -18.60 12.07
C VAL A 257 -1.20 -19.84 12.00
N PHE A 258 -2.27 -19.75 11.17
CA PHE A 258 -3.17 -20.85 10.88
C PHE A 258 -3.23 -21.15 9.38
N SER A 259 -3.46 -22.41 9.02
CA SER A 259 -3.81 -22.87 7.68
C SER A 259 -5.19 -23.52 7.77
N GLY A 260 -6.23 -22.79 7.33
CA GLY A 260 -7.61 -23.15 7.61
C GLY A 260 -7.88 -23.14 9.12
N ILE A 261 -8.26 -24.28 9.68
CA ILE A 261 -8.55 -24.42 11.12
C ILE A 261 -7.35 -24.97 11.94
N ALA A 262 -6.26 -25.34 11.27
CA ALA A 262 -5.09 -25.92 11.93
C ALA A 262 -4.02 -24.88 12.18
N GLN A 263 -3.50 -24.80 13.41
CA GLN A 263 -2.33 -24.00 13.73
C GLN A 263 -1.11 -24.61 13.02
N VAL A 264 -0.33 -23.75 12.36
CA VAL A 264 0.88 -24.19 11.65
C VAL A 264 1.98 -24.56 12.64
N SER A 265 2.84 -25.50 12.23
CA SER A 265 4.02 -25.86 13.02
C SER A 265 4.96 -24.65 13.13
N PRO A 266 5.52 -24.34 14.33
CA PRO A 266 6.44 -23.20 14.50
C PRO A 266 7.60 -23.20 13.50
N GLY A 267 8.18 -24.38 13.21
CA GLY A 267 9.28 -24.52 12.24
C GLY A 267 8.97 -24.05 10.82
N ASN A 268 7.70 -23.93 10.47
CA ASN A 268 7.23 -23.43 9.18
C ASN A 268 7.02 -21.91 9.17
N VAL A 269 7.18 -21.23 10.30
CA VAL A 269 6.96 -19.79 10.44
C VAL A 269 8.32 -19.08 10.52
N ARG A 270 8.48 -18.03 9.73
CA ARG A 270 9.63 -17.13 9.80
C ARG A 270 9.18 -15.69 9.90
N PHE A 271 9.94 -14.91 10.62
CA PHE A 271 9.83 -13.46 10.65
C PHE A 271 11.03 -12.82 9.96
N LEU A 272 10.75 -11.88 9.07
CA LEU A 272 11.69 -11.16 8.20
C LEU A 272 11.59 -9.67 8.54
N ALA A 273 12.41 -9.18 9.48
CA ALA A 273 12.39 -7.81 9.95
C ALA A 273 12.96 -6.83 8.93
N GLY A 274 12.41 -5.62 8.86
CA GLY A 274 12.94 -4.55 8.02
C GLY A 274 13.08 -4.98 6.55
N MET A 275 12.09 -5.67 6.01
CA MET A 275 12.12 -6.20 4.66
C MET A 275 12.22 -5.07 3.64
N ASN A 276 13.29 -5.06 2.89
CA ASN A 276 13.52 -4.12 1.80
C ASN A 276 13.72 -4.89 0.50
N ARG A 277 12.73 -4.85 -0.40
CA ARG A 277 12.79 -5.44 -1.75
C ARG A 277 13.25 -6.89 -1.79
N GLY A 278 12.69 -7.70 -0.90
CA GLY A 278 13.01 -9.11 -0.84
C GLY A 278 14.23 -9.46 0.02
N THR A 279 14.95 -8.46 0.55
CA THR A 279 16.07 -8.68 1.47
C THR A 279 15.68 -8.19 2.86
N PRO A 280 15.53 -9.06 3.86
CA PRO A 280 15.32 -8.66 5.24
C PRO A 280 16.61 -8.10 5.85
N ALA A 281 16.48 -7.11 6.75
CA ALA A 281 17.60 -6.63 7.57
C ALA A 281 18.05 -7.70 8.56
N ALA A 282 17.10 -8.46 9.10
CA ALA A 282 17.34 -9.61 9.96
C ALA A 282 16.18 -10.61 9.85
N SER A 283 16.44 -11.89 10.15
CA SER A 283 15.37 -12.90 10.14
C SER A 283 15.65 -14.02 11.12
N SER A 284 14.58 -14.60 11.68
CA SER A 284 14.65 -15.83 12.47
C SER A 284 13.42 -16.71 12.24
N ALA A 285 13.57 -18.03 12.44
CA ALA A 285 12.48 -18.96 12.46
C ALA A 285 11.77 -18.91 13.82
N ALA A 286 10.50 -19.30 13.86
CA ALA A 286 9.80 -19.47 15.12
C ALA A 286 10.28 -20.72 15.89
N GLU A 287 10.38 -20.56 17.19
CA GLU A 287 10.56 -21.65 18.15
C GLU A 287 9.21 -22.11 18.71
N ARG A 288 8.32 -21.14 19.01
CA ARG A 288 7.03 -21.37 19.63
C ARG A 288 6.02 -20.31 19.16
N LEU A 289 4.76 -20.71 19.12
CA LEU A 289 3.62 -19.84 18.82
C LEU A 289 2.70 -19.78 20.05
N ILE A 290 2.27 -18.58 20.40
CA ILE A 290 1.26 -18.31 21.42
C ILE A 290 0.10 -17.62 20.75
N VAL A 291 -1.06 -18.21 20.80
CA VAL A 291 -2.28 -17.66 20.20
C VAL A 291 -3.22 -17.23 21.31
N ALA A 292 -4.03 -16.21 21.06
CA ALA A 292 -5.07 -15.79 21.98
C ALA A 292 -5.94 -16.99 22.38
N PRO A 293 -6.24 -17.19 23.69
CA PRO A 293 -7.02 -18.36 24.15
C PRO A 293 -8.40 -18.46 23.52
N ASP A 294 -9.02 -17.32 23.24
CA ASP A 294 -10.37 -17.22 22.69
C ASP A 294 -10.40 -17.13 21.16
N PHE A 295 -9.25 -17.30 20.49
CA PHE A 295 -9.21 -17.29 19.03
C PHE A 295 -9.84 -18.56 18.46
N VAL A 296 -10.82 -18.38 17.57
CA VAL A 296 -11.50 -19.47 16.88
C VAL A 296 -11.16 -19.38 15.39
N PRO A 297 -10.33 -20.29 14.87
CA PRO A 297 -10.02 -20.32 13.43
C PRO A 297 -11.26 -20.68 12.62
N THR A 298 -11.40 -20.09 11.43
CA THR A 298 -12.51 -20.38 10.51
C THR A 298 -11.99 -20.89 9.18
N GLN A 299 -12.75 -21.83 8.56
CA GLN A 299 -12.58 -22.13 7.14
C GLN A 299 -13.23 -21.01 6.33
N HIS A 300 -12.41 -20.32 5.53
CA HIS A 300 -12.77 -19.31 4.50
C HIS A 300 -13.89 -18.32 4.83
N ASP A 301 -13.56 -17.04 4.71
CA ASP A 301 -14.42 -15.86 4.44
C ASP A 301 -15.55 -15.47 5.43
N LYS A 302 -15.62 -16.04 6.61
CA LYS A 302 -16.57 -15.58 7.64
C LYS A 302 -15.85 -14.88 8.79
N TRP A 303 -15.21 -13.75 8.45
CA TRP A 303 -14.78 -12.82 9.47
C TRP A 303 -16.03 -12.29 10.23
N SER A 304 -15.98 -12.27 11.55
CA SER A 304 -17.03 -11.69 12.37
C SER A 304 -16.44 -10.75 13.42
N LEU A 305 -17.15 -9.66 13.69
CA LEU A 305 -16.77 -8.65 14.70
C LEU A 305 -16.52 -9.29 16.08
N ASP A 306 -17.24 -10.36 16.40
CA ASP A 306 -17.12 -11.04 17.70
C ASP A 306 -15.79 -11.76 17.92
N ARG A 307 -15.06 -12.06 16.84
CA ARG A 307 -13.81 -12.85 16.87
C ARG A 307 -12.55 -12.00 16.80
N SER A 308 -12.65 -10.80 16.28
CA SER A 308 -11.52 -9.89 16.07
C SER A 308 -10.77 -9.47 17.33
N PRO A 309 -11.39 -9.39 18.53
CA PRO A 309 -10.65 -9.07 19.74
C PRO A 309 -9.59 -10.09 20.11
N ALA A 310 -9.81 -11.36 19.75
CA ALA A 310 -8.90 -12.48 20.01
C ALA A 310 -7.96 -12.78 18.84
N ASP A 311 -8.00 -12.00 17.76
CA ASP A 311 -7.17 -12.24 16.58
C ASP A 311 -5.76 -11.65 16.74
N TRP A 312 -5.02 -12.17 17.73
CA TRP A 312 -3.62 -11.85 17.95
C TRP A 312 -2.80 -13.09 18.31
N ALA A 313 -1.53 -13.09 17.93
CA ALA A 313 -0.58 -14.14 18.25
C ALA A 313 0.82 -13.57 18.53
N LEU A 314 1.59 -14.29 19.36
CA LEU A 314 3.02 -14.06 19.52
C LEU A 314 3.80 -15.18 18.84
N ILE A 315 4.80 -14.79 18.09
CA ILE A 315 5.81 -15.68 17.52
C ILE A 315 7.07 -15.51 18.37
N ILE A 316 7.46 -16.56 19.10
CA ILE A 316 8.70 -16.59 19.83
C ILE A 316 9.79 -17.08 18.86
N LEU A 317 10.79 -16.27 18.64
CA LEU A 317 11.87 -16.54 17.70
C LEU A 317 12.96 -17.42 18.32
N LYS A 318 13.63 -18.22 17.49
CA LYS A 318 14.83 -18.99 17.88
C LYS A 318 15.97 -18.06 18.24
N ASP A 319 16.19 -17.04 17.42
CA ASP A 319 17.30 -16.11 17.56
C ASP A 319 16.80 -14.71 17.91
N ALA A 320 17.54 -13.99 18.74
CA ALA A 320 17.28 -12.58 19.01
C ALA A 320 17.65 -11.74 17.78
N LEU A 321 16.78 -10.80 17.44
CA LEU A 321 17.04 -9.87 16.33
C LEU A 321 17.62 -8.54 16.86
N PRO A 322 18.51 -7.92 16.07
CA PRO A 322 19.23 -6.70 16.52
C PRO A 322 18.37 -5.43 16.44
N SER A 323 17.18 -5.48 15.81
CA SER A 323 16.31 -4.32 15.68
C SER A 323 15.76 -3.88 17.05
N ARG A 324 15.65 -2.56 17.29
CA ARG A 324 15.05 -1.98 18.49
C ARG A 324 13.57 -2.35 18.58
N PRO A 325 13.09 -3.08 19.60
CA PRO A 325 11.69 -3.45 19.71
C PRO A 325 10.76 -2.24 19.85
N VAL A 326 9.50 -2.40 19.43
CA VAL A 326 8.44 -1.41 19.62
C VAL A 326 7.67 -1.77 20.90
N ALA A 327 7.48 -0.81 21.78
CA ALA A 327 6.74 -1.02 23.02
C ALA A 327 5.27 -1.34 22.74
N VAL A 328 4.66 -2.18 23.59
CA VAL A 328 3.20 -2.43 23.57
C VAL A 328 2.58 -1.68 24.73
N LYS A 329 1.50 -0.94 24.48
CA LYS A 329 0.77 -0.19 25.50
C LYS A 329 -0.73 -0.27 25.31
N ALA A 330 -1.44 -0.77 26.32
CA ALA A 330 -2.87 -0.57 26.43
C ALA A 330 -3.14 0.92 26.69
N VAL A 331 -4.11 1.46 25.99
CA VAL A 331 -4.52 2.87 26.09
C VAL A 331 -5.99 2.96 26.45
N SER A 332 -6.33 3.98 27.20
CA SER A 332 -7.73 4.33 27.48
C SER A 332 -8.41 4.95 26.23
N ARG A 333 -9.72 5.08 26.28
CA ARG A 333 -10.48 5.75 25.23
C ARG A 333 -10.08 7.22 25.07
N GLU A 334 -9.81 7.89 26.17
CA GLU A 334 -9.38 9.29 26.22
C GLU A 334 -7.99 9.47 25.60
N GLU A 335 -7.03 8.60 25.94
CA GLU A 335 -5.67 8.62 25.35
C GLU A 335 -5.72 8.37 23.84
N LEU A 336 -6.52 7.39 23.39
CA LEU A 336 -6.69 7.10 21.97
C LEU A 336 -7.33 8.30 21.23
N ALA A 337 -8.33 8.93 21.82
CA ALA A 337 -8.96 10.12 21.25
C ALA A 337 -8.00 11.32 21.23
N ALA A 338 -7.15 11.46 22.24
CA ALA A 338 -6.12 12.49 22.27
C ALA A 338 -5.06 12.26 21.16
N ALA A 339 -4.57 11.03 20.98
CA ALA A 339 -3.64 10.67 19.91
C ALA A 339 -4.26 10.90 18.52
N THR A 340 -5.56 10.58 18.35
CA THR A 340 -6.29 10.86 17.10
C THR A 340 -6.36 12.36 16.82
N ARG A 341 -6.70 13.20 17.81
CA ARG A 341 -6.73 14.68 17.63
C ARG A 341 -5.35 15.26 17.35
N ALA A 342 -4.30 14.69 17.92
CA ALA A 342 -2.92 15.09 17.68
C ALA A 342 -2.36 14.60 16.34
N GLY A 343 -3.10 13.74 15.59
CA GLY A 343 -2.65 13.17 14.33
C GLY A 343 -1.49 12.19 14.47
N THR A 344 -1.33 11.57 15.64
CA THR A 344 -0.19 10.68 15.94
C THR A 344 -0.50 9.18 15.76
N ILE A 345 -1.71 8.86 15.31
CA ILE A 345 -2.06 7.48 14.95
C ILE A 345 -1.48 7.17 13.57
N SER A 346 -0.80 6.03 13.49
CA SER A 346 -0.22 5.54 12.23
C SER A 346 -0.31 4.02 12.15
N GLU A 347 -0.21 3.52 10.93
CA GLU A 347 -0.08 2.11 10.59
C GLU A 347 1.12 1.92 9.69
N ILE A 348 1.86 0.83 9.88
CA ILE A 348 2.97 0.42 9.01
C ILE A 348 2.83 -1.08 8.74
N GLY A 349 2.80 -1.49 7.46
CA GLY A 349 2.66 -2.89 7.11
C GLY A 349 3.17 -3.23 5.71
N TYR A 350 3.03 -4.49 5.36
CA TYR A 350 3.44 -5.05 4.06
C TYR A 350 2.20 -5.51 3.30
N GLY A 351 1.65 -4.61 2.48
CA GLY A 351 0.48 -4.90 1.64
C GLY A 351 0.81 -5.75 0.41
N GLN A 352 -0.22 -6.33 -0.21
CA GLN A 352 -0.06 -7.13 -1.43
C GLN A 352 0.49 -6.31 -2.60
N GLU A 353 0.17 -5.04 -2.67
CA GLU A 353 0.62 -4.11 -3.69
C GLU A 353 2.13 -3.81 -3.59
N ARG A 354 2.72 -3.99 -2.41
CA ARG A 354 4.14 -3.74 -2.14
C ARG A 354 4.75 -4.78 -1.21
N ARG A 355 4.77 -6.01 -1.68
CA ARG A 355 5.20 -7.22 -0.93
C ARG A 355 6.55 -7.12 -0.24
N TYR A 356 7.44 -6.27 -0.73
CA TYR A 356 8.84 -6.25 -0.33
C TYR A 356 9.29 -4.91 0.25
N SER A 357 8.38 -3.97 0.42
CA SER A 357 8.66 -2.66 1.02
C SER A 357 7.51 -2.28 1.93
N PRO A 358 7.77 -1.86 3.18
CA PRO A 358 6.71 -1.44 4.06
C PRO A 358 6.09 -0.14 3.55
N THR A 359 4.78 -0.06 3.67
CA THR A 359 4.05 1.19 3.49
C THR A 359 3.45 1.61 4.82
N GLY A 360 3.41 2.90 5.06
CA GLY A 360 2.88 3.47 6.28
C GLY A 360 1.89 4.58 6.00
N GLN A 361 0.93 4.73 6.89
CA GLN A 361 0.01 5.84 6.90
C GLN A 361 0.08 6.57 8.23
N ARG A 362 0.06 7.89 8.14
CA ARG A 362 0.02 8.79 9.29
C ARG A 362 -1.32 9.51 9.35
N ASN A 363 -1.60 10.14 10.48
CA ASN A 363 -2.83 10.89 10.71
C ASN A 363 -4.10 10.04 10.55
N CYS A 364 -4.02 8.75 10.89
CA CYS A 364 -5.18 7.90 10.98
C CYS A 364 -6.10 8.37 12.10
N THR A 365 -7.38 8.09 12.00
CA THR A 365 -8.28 8.26 13.13
C THR A 365 -8.59 6.90 13.75
N ALA A 366 -8.60 6.83 15.06
CA ALA A 366 -8.91 5.62 15.78
C ALA A 366 -9.92 5.84 16.89
N GLY A 367 -10.77 4.86 17.12
CA GLY A 367 -11.74 4.81 18.18
C GLY A 367 -11.83 3.43 18.81
N MET A 368 -12.54 3.29 19.90
CA MET A 368 -12.87 2.02 20.54
C MET A 368 -14.35 1.72 20.41
N THR A 369 -14.72 0.46 20.19
CA THR A 369 -16.11 0.01 20.31
C THR A 369 -16.66 0.26 21.72
N LYS A 370 -18.00 0.34 21.88
CA LYS A 370 -18.63 0.67 23.17
C LYS A 370 -18.17 -0.23 24.31
N ASP A 371 -17.97 -1.51 24.04
CA ASP A 371 -17.48 -2.54 24.96
C ASP A 371 -15.96 -2.56 25.13
N ALA A 372 -15.23 -1.67 24.46
CA ALA A 372 -13.77 -1.57 24.44
C ALA A 372 -13.04 -2.85 23.96
N ARG A 373 -13.75 -3.76 23.29
CA ARG A 373 -13.19 -5.02 22.82
C ARG A 373 -12.42 -4.89 21.50
N LEU A 374 -12.72 -3.86 20.69
CA LEU A 374 -12.09 -3.62 19.39
C LEU A 374 -11.67 -2.16 19.23
N LEU A 375 -10.60 -1.95 18.50
CA LEU A 375 -10.30 -0.67 17.90
C LEU A 375 -10.97 -0.59 16.52
N THR A 376 -11.54 0.56 16.22
CA THR A 376 -11.95 0.95 14.87
C THR A 376 -10.95 1.96 14.37
N VAL A 377 -10.37 1.71 13.20
CA VAL A 377 -9.32 2.57 12.67
C VAL A 377 -9.69 2.96 11.24
N HIS A 378 -9.57 4.24 10.94
CA HIS A 378 -9.66 4.78 9.59
C HIS A 378 -8.25 5.11 9.10
N CYS A 379 -7.59 4.12 8.63
CA CYS A 379 -6.42 4.19 7.75
C CYS A 379 -6.82 3.54 6.42
N LEU A 380 -6.03 3.76 5.39
CA LEU A 380 -6.25 3.12 4.10
C LEU A 380 -5.43 1.83 4.03
N ALA A 381 -5.94 0.75 4.61
CA ALA A 381 -5.33 -0.56 4.49
C ALA A 381 -5.83 -1.30 3.25
N ASN A 382 -4.95 -2.06 2.63
CA ASN A 382 -5.24 -3.05 1.61
C ASN A 382 -4.94 -4.47 2.12
N PHE A 383 -5.26 -5.49 1.31
CA PHE A 383 -4.92 -6.88 1.64
C PHE A 383 -3.43 -7.07 1.90
N GLY A 384 -3.09 -7.88 2.92
CA GLY A 384 -1.71 -8.19 3.32
C GLY A 384 -1.25 -7.45 4.58
N TYR A 385 -1.99 -6.45 5.03
CA TYR A 385 -1.69 -5.74 6.28
C TYR A 385 -2.07 -6.52 7.54
N SER A 386 -2.69 -7.68 7.44
CA SER A 386 -3.01 -8.54 8.61
C SER A 386 -1.82 -8.65 9.56
N GLY A 387 -2.04 -8.32 10.82
CA GLY A 387 -0.99 -8.29 11.83
C GLY A 387 -0.15 -6.99 11.87
N SER A 388 -0.48 -5.98 11.05
CA SER A 388 0.15 -4.66 11.13
C SER A 388 -0.12 -4.00 12.48
N PRO A 389 0.86 -3.31 13.07
CA PRO A 389 0.65 -2.55 14.30
C PRO A 389 -0.16 -1.28 14.00
N ILE A 390 -1.13 -1.01 14.85
CA ILE A 390 -1.66 0.33 15.02
C ILE A 390 -0.77 1.02 16.05
N LEU A 391 -0.09 2.05 15.61
CA LEU A 391 0.87 2.81 16.41
C LEU A 391 0.24 4.12 16.89
N ALA A 392 0.52 4.51 18.11
CA ALA A 392 0.25 5.83 18.64
C ALA A 392 1.50 6.38 19.34
N GLU A 393 1.74 7.68 19.28
CA GLU A 393 2.78 8.30 20.10
C GLU A 393 2.31 8.42 21.54
N ILE A 394 2.99 7.71 22.43
CA ILE A 394 2.71 7.71 23.87
C ILE A 394 4.01 8.10 24.61
N GLY A 395 3.99 9.29 25.23
CA GLY A 395 5.18 9.82 25.87
C GLY A 395 6.30 10.21 24.93
N GLY A 396 5.95 10.60 23.69
CA GLY A 396 6.89 11.03 22.64
C GLY A 396 7.51 9.89 21.83
N GLU A 397 7.11 8.64 22.06
CA GLU A 397 7.58 7.49 21.29
C GLU A 397 6.43 6.67 20.72
N PRO A 398 6.56 6.09 19.50
CA PRO A 398 5.58 5.17 18.94
C PRO A 398 5.45 3.90 19.81
N ALA A 399 4.21 3.54 20.11
CA ALA A 399 3.88 2.30 20.81
C ALA A 399 2.76 1.57 20.04
N VAL A 400 2.78 0.24 20.08
CA VAL A 400 1.69 -0.60 19.55
C VAL A 400 0.50 -0.50 20.49
N VAL A 401 -0.60 0.06 20.02
CA VAL A 401 -1.87 0.18 20.75
C VAL A 401 -2.92 -0.83 20.26
N GLY A 402 -2.67 -1.48 19.14
CA GLY A 402 -3.51 -2.54 18.57
C GLY A 402 -2.83 -3.26 17.40
N ILE A 403 -3.43 -4.36 16.99
CA ILE A 403 -3.01 -5.18 15.86
C ILE A 403 -4.15 -5.30 14.86
N PHE A 404 -3.89 -4.95 13.62
CA PHE A 404 -4.86 -5.07 12.53
C PHE A 404 -5.28 -6.52 12.32
N SER A 405 -6.58 -6.75 12.38
CA SER A 405 -7.22 -8.06 12.22
C SER A 405 -7.97 -8.14 10.90
N ALA A 406 -8.83 -7.18 10.61
CA ALA A 406 -9.71 -7.25 9.48
C ALA A 406 -10.18 -5.88 8.98
N PHE A 407 -10.62 -5.89 7.74
CA PHE A 407 -11.20 -4.75 7.04
C PHE A 407 -12.64 -5.07 6.67
N HIS A 408 -13.56 -4.16 6.98
CA HIS A 408 -14.95 -4.28 6.60
C HIS A 408 -15.19 -3.46 5.32
N GLU A 409 -15.48 -4.15 4.23
CA GLU A 409 -15.53 -3.54 2.89
C GLU A 409 -16.60 -2.45 2.76
N GLU A 410 -17.81 -2.67 3.33
CA GLU A 410 -18.92 -1.72 3.19
C GLU A 410 -18.71 -0.43 3.99
N THR A 411 -18.21 -0.54 5.23
CA THR A 411 -17.99 0.61 6.11
C THR A 411 -16.59 1.20 5.98
N ARG A 412 -15.67 0.48 5.32
CA ARG A 412 -14.25 0.82 5.18
C ARG A 412 -13.53 1.05 6.52
N LEU A 413 -14.04 0.39 7.53
CA LEU A 413 -13.45 0.37 8.85
C LEU A 413 -12.44 -0.77 8.94
N MET A 414 -11.27 -0.44 9.43
CA MET A 414 -10.34 -1.42 9.93
C MET A 414 -10.72 -1.78 11.35
N PHE A 415 -10.67 -3.05 11.66
CA PHE A 415 -10.82 -3.55 13.02
C PHE A 415 -9.51 -4.12 13.50
N ALA A 416 -9.13 -3.74 14.72
CA ALA A 416 -7.89 -4.17 15.34
C ALA A 416 -8.15 -4.70 16.75
N ALA A 417 -7.44 -5.77 17.13
CA ALA A 417 -7.38 -6.21 18.51
C ALA A 417 -6.62 -5.15 19.34
N PRO A 418 -7.20 -4.59 20.40
CA PRO A 418 -6.53 -3.58 21.22
C PRO A 418 -5.43 -4.20 22.08
N ALA A 419 -4.40 -3.41 22.41
CA ALA A 419 -3.26 -3.86 23.22
C ALA A 419 -3.68 -4.41 24.59
N SER A 420 -4.80 -3.98 25.16
CA SER A 420 -5.39 -4.52 26.39
C SER A 420 -5.64 -6.02 26.35
N GLN A 421 -5.80 -6.61 25.16
CA GLN A 421 -6.00 -8.05 24.99
C GLN A 421 -4.71 -8.88 25.11
N PHE A 422 -3.55 -8.31 24.78
CA PHE A 422 -2.30 -9.05 24.67
C PHE A 422 -1.12 -8.48 25.47
N GLU A 423 -1.18 -7.24 25.97
CA GLU A 423 -0.07 -6.58 26.67
C GLU A 423 0.43 -7.40 27.86
N ALA A 424 -0.47 -7.96 28.68
CA ALA A 424 -0.09 -8.78 29.84
C ALA A 424 0.67 -10.04 29.41
N THR A 425 0.28 -10.67 28.30
CA THR A 425 0.97 -11.86 27.76
C THR A 425 2.34 -11.46 27.19
N VAL A 426 2.44 -10.35 26.46
CA VAL A 426 3.73 -9.83 25.96
C VAL A 426 4.69 -9.57 27.13
N ARG A 427 4.25 -8.89 28.18
CA ARG A 427 5.08 -8.60 29.39
C ARG A 427 5.56 -9.88 30.05
N ARG A 428 4.70 -10.88 30.20
CA ARG A 428 5.04 -12.18 30.79
C ARG A 428 6.11 -12.90 29.96
N GLU A 429 6.00 -12.91 28.64
CA GLU A 429 6.98 -13.55 27.77
C GLU A 429 8.34 -12.81 27.77
N ILE A 430 8.33 -11.49 27.84
CA ILE A 430 9.57 -10.70 28.00
C ILE A 430 10.27 -11.03 29.30
N ALA A 431 9.51 -11.11 30.41
CA ALA A 431 10.06 -11.45 31.73
C ALA A 431 10.63 -12.88 31.75
N ALA A 432 9.95 -13.85 31.15
CA ALA A 432 10.43 -15.23 31.06
C ALA A 432 11.75 -15.35 30.28
N GLN A 433 11.91 -14.63 29.18
CA GLN A 433 13.15 -14.60 28.40
C GLN A 433 14.31 -13.95 29.16
N SER A 434 14.02 -12.90 29.92
CA SER A 434 15.03 -12.23 30.76
C SER A 434 15.54 -13.12 31.93
N ALA A 435 14.65 -13.99 32.42
CA ALA A 435 15.01 -14.96 33.45
C ALA A 435 15.87 -16.12 32.94
N SER A 436 15.64 -16.56 31.68
CA SER A 436 16.39 -17.65 31.05
C SER A 436 17.78 -17.21 30.53
N ALA A 437 18.02 -15.94 30.41
CA ALA A 437 19.30 -15.36 29.94
C ALA A 437 20.29 -15.08 31.09
N ARG A 438 19.86 -15.26 32.35
CA ARG A 438 20.69 -15.21 33.57
C ARG A 438 21.07 -16.61 34.03
#